data_62e57a67fa23cf0879e780464bddd637
#
_entry.id   62e57a67fa23cf0879e780464bddd637
#
_cell.length_a   1.000
_cell.length_b   1.000
_cell.length_c   1.000
_cell.angle_alpha   90.00
_cell.angle_beta   90.00
_cell.angle_gamma   90.00
#
_symmetry.space_group_name_H-M   'P 1'
#
loop_
_entity.id
_entity.type
_entity.pdbx_description
1 polymer ?
#
loop_
_entity_poly.entity_id
_entity_poly.type
_entity_poly.pdbx_seq_one_letter_code
_entity_poly.pdbx_strand_id
1 'polypeptide(L)'
;MRHRGAALHALVEANVEFREVITAHPGHARDVLRAINEVWDAVFVLGGDGTISEVVGAMAHSGVPIGVLPGGTGNLVASVLGVPRNIRSAVRALLTGERRTFDLGRLPDGRYFTFAAGVGVDVAMVQGTSIGGKRYLGMVSYAMTATRAAFRGDMINITVDVDGKPVKARVVLAMVANAGSILGGRFSIGPNVKPDDGELDLCLYMPQRPREVFAVFWKLLRRDFTPDPLMQFVRGRSFRLASEAPVPVQADGDIVGETPMEITVAPKAAEFLVPNLSSRLITGNW
;
A
#
# COMPACT_ATOMS: atom_id res chain seq x y z
N MET A 1 -8.37 19.91 10.30
CA MET A 1 -7.70 21.13 10.86
C MET A 1 -6.70 20.83 11.98
N ARG A 2 -7.01 19.99 12.99
CA ARG A 2 -6.08 19.70 14.11
C ARG A 2 -4.73 19.09 13.71
N HIS A 3 -4.70 18.14 12.77
CA HIS A 3 -3.46 17.47 12.31
C HIS A 3 -2.52 18.45 11.62
N ARG A 4 -3.04 19.29 10.71
CA ARG A 4 -2.27 20.34 10.02
C ARG A 4 -1.57 21.28 11.01
N GLY A 5 -2.34 21.87 11.94
CA GLY A 5 -1.74 22.76 12.95
C GLY A 5 -0.67 22.08 13.81
N ALA A 6 -0.86 20.80 14.14
CA ALA A 6 0.13 20.05 14.90
C ALA A 6 1.43 19.79 14.10
N ALA A 7 1.31 19.54 12.78
CA ALA A 7 2.47 19.35 11.89
C ALA A 7 3.26 20.66 11.74
N LEU A 8 2.58 21.75 11.40
CA LEU A 8 3.21 23.07 11.22
C LEU A 8 3.92 23.52 12.51
N HIS A 9 3.26 23.37 13.67
CA HIS A 9 3.87 23.73 14.96
C HIS A 9 5.14 22.90 15.22
N ALA A 10 5.12 21.59 14.93
CA ALA A 10 6.28 20.74 15.14
C ALA A 10 7.45 21.09 14.20
N LEU A 11 7.19 21.52 12.96
CA LEU A 11 8.21 21.98 12.02
C LEU A 11 8.82 23.31 12.48
N VAL A 12 8.00 24.26 12.95
CA VAL A 12 8.47 25.52 13.52
C VAL A 12 9.32 25.28 14.77
N GLU A 13 8.87 24.43 15.71
CA GLU A 13 9.65 24.05 16.90
C GLU A 13 11.03 23.44 16.53
N ALA A 14 11.08 22.73 15.40
CA ALA A 14 12.32 22.13 14.90
C ALA A 14 13.18 23.11 14.07
N ASN A 15 12.78 24.37 13.96
CA ASN A 15 13.46 25.40 13.18
C ASN A 15 13.66 25.00 11.69
N VAL A 16 12.66 24.32 11.10
CA VAL A 16 12.65 23.91 9.71
C VAL A 16 12.01 25.01 8.88
N GLU A 17 12.70 25.44 7.82
CA GLU A 17 12.09 26.28 6.79
C GLU A 17 11.20 25.43 5.89
N PHE A 18 9.96 25.85 5.66
CA PHE A 18 9.03 25.08 4.86
C PHE A 18 8.08 25.97 4.03
N ARG A 19 7.65 25.42 2.92
CA ARG A 19 6.55 25.94 2.11
C ARG A 19 5.37 25.00 2.21
N GLU A 20 4.20 25.53 2.55
CA GLU A 20 2.98 24.74 2.63
C GLU A 20 2.18 24.82 1.33
N VAL A 21 1.69 23.68 0.88
CA VAL A 21 0.73 23.55 -0.22
C VAL A 21 -0.49 22.77 0.27
N ILE A 22 -1.68 23.35 0.12
CA ILE A 22 -2.95 22.69 0.41
C ILE A 22 -3.53 22.17 -0.90
N THR A 23 -3.73 20.86 -1.00
CA THR A 23 -4.32 20.24 -2.19
C THR A 23 -5.82 20.52 -2.26
N ALA A 24 -6.32 20.88 -3.45
CA ALA A 24 -7.70 21.27 -3.67
C ALA A 24 -8.59 20.14 -4.24
N HIS A 25 -7.97 19.19 -4.96
CA HIS A 25 -8.67 18.10 -5.64
C HIS A 25 -7.71 16.91 -5.88
N PRO A 26 -8.22 15.71 -6.21
CA PRO A 26 -7.37 14.60 -6.65
C PRO A 26 -6.47 14.99 -7.83
N GLY A 27 -5.22 14.58 -7.80
CA GLY A 27 -4.20 14.93 -8.82
C GLY A 27 -3.45 16.23 -8.53
N HIS A 28 -3.97 17.11 -7.68
CA HIS A 28 -3.34 18.43 -7.42
C HIS A 28 -1.93 18.31 -6.79
N ALA A 29 -1.72 17.35 -5.89
CA ALA A 29 -0.41 17.12 -5.30
C ALA A 29 0.64 16.80 -6.37
N ARG A 30 0.31 15.92 -7.30
CA ARG A 30 1.16 15.57 -8.44
C ARG A 30 1.47 16.76 -9.32
N ASP A 31 0.45 17.56 -9.66
CA ASP A 31 0.61 18.71 -10.56
C ASP A 31 1.50 19.78 -9.95
N VAL A 32 1.33 20.07 -8.66
CA VAL A 32 2.18 21.01 -7.91
C VAL A 32 3.62 20.51 -7.87
N LEU A 33 3.85 19.24 -7.52
CA LEU A 33 5.22 18.70 -7.43
C LEU A 33 5.96 18.70 -8.76
N ARG A 34 5.25 18.47 -9.88
CA ARG A 34 5.82 18.57 -11.22
C ARG A 34 6.15 20.01 -11.65
N ALA A 35 5.43 20.98 -11.13
CA ALA A 35 5.64 22.40 -11.43
C ALA A 35 6.73 23.06 -10.56
N ILE A 36 7.13 22.42 -9.46
CA ILE A 36 8.18 22.95 -8.58
C ILE A 36 9.55 22.72 -9.21
N ASN A 37 10.27 23.82 -9.46
CA ASN A 37 11.65 23.80 -9.95
C ASN A 37 12.68 24.05 -8.83
N GLU A 38 12.24 24.16 -7.60
CA GLU A 38 13.07 24.40 -6.43
C GLU A 38 13.68 23.10 -5.91
N VAL A 39 14.87 23.18 -5.34
CA VAL A 39 15.52 22.04 -4.68
C VAL A 39 15.07 21.99 -3.23
N TRP A 40 14.50 20.88 -2.82
CA TRP A 40 14.03 20.63 -1.45
C TRP A 40 14.79 19.48 -0.82
N ASP A 41 15.10 19.60 0.49
CA ASP A 41 15.75 18.54 1.24
C ASP A 41 14.79 17.36 1.53
N ALA A 42 13.49 17.63 1.60
CA ALA A 42 12.45 16.62 1.80
C ALA A 42 11.06 17.17 1.42
N VAL A 43 10.13 16.26 1.11
CA VAL A 43 8.70 16.56 0.94
C VAL A 43 7.92 15.86 2.05
N PHE A 44 7.22 16.63 2.90
CA PHE A 44 6.31 16.07 3.89
C PHE A 44 4.88 16.03 3.34
N VAL A 45 4.24 14.87 3.40
CA VAL A 45 2.84 14.70 2.97
C VAL A 45 1.96 14.37 4.17
N LEU A 46 0.99 15.24 4.46
CA LEU A 46 -0.05 15.02 5.46
C LEU A 46 -1.36 14.72 4.75
N GLY A 47 -1.76 13.47 4.71
CA GLY A 47 -2.97 13.07 3.98
C GLY A 47 -3.40 11.64 4.24
N GLY A 48 -4.41 11.20 3.49
CA GLY A 48 -4.78 9.78 3.38
C GLY A 48 -3.96 9.07 2.31
N ASP A 49 -4.17 7.76 2.18
CA ASP A 49 -3.39 6.90 1.29
C ASP A 49 -3.39 7.38 -0.18
N GLY A 50 -4.52 7.91 -0.71
CA GLY A 50 -4.58 8.46 -2.06
C GLY A 50 -3.66 9.67 -2.28
N THR A 51 -3.64 10.65 -1.35
CA THR A 51 -2.73 11.81 -1.44
C THR A 51 -1.27 11.36 -1.33
N ILE A 52 -0.99 10.39 -0.47
CA ILE A 52 0.35 9.82 -0.31
C ILE A 52 0.79 9.15 -1.61
N SER A 53 -0.09 8.35 -2.24
CA SER A 53 0.18 7.68 -3.52
C SER A 53 0.48 8.69 -4.65
N GLU A 54 -0.27 9.80 -4.73
CA GLU A 54 0.00 10.89 -5.67
C GLU A 54 1.40 11.50 -5.47
N VAL A 55 1.77 11.82 -4.22
CA VAL A 55 3.07 12.39 -3.88
C VAL A 55 4.18 11.41 -4.19
N VAL A 56 4.05 10.16 -3.76
CA VAL A 56 5.05 9.11 -4.03
C VAL A 56 5.25 8.90 -5.53
N GLY A 57 4.16 8.82 -6.28
CA GLY A 57 4.24 8.68 -7.74
C GLY A 57 4.87 9.88 -8.45
N ALA A 58 4.63 11.10 -7.96
CA ALA A 58 5.24 12.32 -8.52
C ALA A 58 6.72 12.43 -8.17
N MET A 59 7.13 11.93 -7.01
CA MET A 59 8.50 11.98 -6.49
C MET A 59 9.34 10.74 -6.85
N ALA A 60 8.76 9.78 -7.58
CA ALA A 60 9.47 8.60 -8.01
C ALA A 60 10.74 8.99 -8.79
N HIS A 61 11.87 8.39 -8.41
CA HIS A 61 13.22 8.65 -8.97
C HIS A 61 13.74 10.09 -8.83
N SER A 62 13.12 10.92 -7.98
CA SER A 62 13.59 12.31 -7.75
C SER A 62 14.84 12.40 -6.85
N GLY A 63 15.10 11.37 -6.03
CA GLY A 63 16.14 11.40 -4.99
C GLY A 63 15.78 12.29 -3.79
N VAL A 64 14.59 12.91 -3.76
CA VAL A 64 14.12 13.71 -2.63
C VAL A 64 13.30 12.83 -1.69
N PRO A 65 13.66 12.73 -0.41
CA PRO A 65 12.96 11.86 0.52
C PRO A 65 11.58 12.38 0.92
N ILE A 66 10.66 11.45 1.11
CA ILE A 66 9.26 11.71 1.45
C ILE A 66 9.03 11.39 2.92
N GLY A 67 8.59 12.38 3.70
CA GLY A 67 8.11 12.23 5.07
C GLY A 67 6.59 12.03 5.10
N VAL A 68 6.13 10.83 5.40
CA VAL A 68 4.70 10.50 5.41
C VAL A 68 4.09 10.76 6.79
N LEU A 69 3.10 11.66 6.86
CA LEU A 69 2.36 11.99 8.08
C LEU A 69 0.95 11.40 8.03
N PRO A 70 0.52 10.60 9.03
CA PRO A 70 -0.76 9.91 9.02
C PRO A 70 -1.94 10.88 9.19
N GLY A 71 -2.54 11.34 8.10
CA GLY A 71 -3.68 12.25 8.09
C GLY A 71 -5.02 11.61 7.73
N GLY A 72 -5.01 10.38 7.24
CA GLY A 72 -6.18 9.64 6.79
C GLY A 72 -6.70 8.61 7.80
N THR A 73 -7.61 7.76 7.33
CA THR A 73 -8.19 6.66 8.12
C THR A 73 -7.36 5.39 8.03
N GLY A 74 -6.86 5.02 6.84
CA GLY A 74 -6.08 3.80 6.59
C GLY A 74 -4.63 3.96 7.03
N ASN A 75 -3.96 4.98 6.49
CA ASN A 75 -2.56 5.30 6.73
C ASN A 75 -1.64 4.07 6.54
N LEU A 76 -1.88 3.30 5.47
CA LEU A 76 -1.15 2.06 5.20
C LEU A 76 0.34 2.31 5.04
N VAL A 77 0.72 3.29 4.21
CA VAL A 77 2.13 3.63 3.96
C VAL A 77 2.81 4.10 5.25
N ALA A 78 2.19 5.01 6.02
CA ALA A 78 2.72 5.45 7.29
C ALA A 78 2.92 4.28 8.29
N SER A 79 2.00 3.31 8.27
CA SER A 79 2.07 2.10 9.09
C SER A 79 3.23 1.17 8.67
N VAL A 80 3.45 0.97 7.38
CA VAL A 80 4.57 0.20 6.81
C VAL A 80 5.90 0.85 7.18
N LEU A 81 5.98 2.18 7.09
CA LEU A 81 7.17 2.96 7.45
C LEU A 81 7.40 3.04 8.97
N GLY A 82 6.47 2.55 9.78
CA GLY A 82 6.56 2.59 11.24
C GLY A 82 6.40 3.99 11.84
N VAL A 83 5.76 4.91 11.12
CA VAL A 83 5.57 6.29 11.57
C VAL A 83 4.56 6.35 12.72
N PRO A 84 4.84 7.11 13.80
CA PRO A 84 3.90 7.30 14.90
C PRO A 84 2.56 7.89 14.46
N ARG A 85 1.45 7.47 15.09
CA ARG A 85 0.12 8.03 14.79
C ARG A 85 -0.06 9.48 15.25
N ASN A 86 0.64 9.87 16.30
CA ASN A 86 0.65 11.26 16.77
C ASN A 86 1.47 12.12 15.84
N ILE A 87 0.89 13.17 15.27
CA ILE A 87 1.53 14.00 14.22
C ILE A 87 2.80 14.69 14.72
N ARG A 88 2.82 15.25 15.93
CA ARG A 88 4.02 15.89 16.47
C ARG A 88 5.16 14.89 16.65
N SER A 89 4.84 13.71 17.19
CA SER A 89 5.81 12.62 17.32
C SER A 89 6.26 12.11 15.96
N ALA A 90 5.38 12.05 14.95
CA ALA A 90 5.71 11.67 13.58
C ALA A 90 6.71 12.64 12.96
N VAL A 91 6.43 13.96 13.00
CA VAL A 91 7.37 14.97 12.48
C VAL A 91 8.74 14.86 13.13
N ARG A 92 8.80 14.83 14.47
CA ARG A 92 10.07 14.70 15.20
C ARG A 92 10.82 13.43 14.84
N ALA A 93 10.12 12.29 14.77
CA ALA A 93 10.72 11.00 14.45
C ALA A 93 11.26 10.95 13.00
N LEU A 94 10.60 11.63 12.06
CA LEU A 94 11.04 11.70 10.66
C LEU A 94 12.21 12.68 10.48
N LEU A 95 12.22 13.82 11.18
CA LEU A 95 13.31 14.79 11.13
C LEU A 95 14.63 14.25 11.70
N THR A 96 14.56 13.34 12.68
CA THR A 96 15.71 12.67 13.29
C THR A 96 15.92 11.24 12.76
N GLY A 97 15.13 10.84 11.79
CA GLY A 97 15.11 9.51 11.21
C GLY A 97 16.20 9.28 10.17
N GLU A 98 16.13 8.17 9.50
CA GLU A 98 17.03 7.78 8.41
C GLU A 98 16.32 7.82 7.06
N ARG A 99 17.09 7.93 5.98
CA ARG A 99 16.58 7.75 4.61
C ARG A 99 16.62 6.29 4.24
N ARG A 100 15.52 5.77 3.70
CA ARG A 100 15.46 4.42 3.15
C ARG A 100 14.84 4.45 1.76
N THR A 101 15.43 3.70 0.87
CA THR A 101 14.97 3.58 -0.52
C THR A 101 14.07 2.36 -0.64
N PHE A 102 12.90 2.55 -1.24
CA PHE A 102 11.90 1.51 -1.46
C PHE A 102 11.62 1.33 -2.94
N ASP A 103 11.28 0.12 -3.28
CA ASP A 103 10.74 -0.22 -4.59
C ASP A 103 9.29 0.25 -4.69
N LEU A 104 8.80 0.40 -5.90
CA LEU A 104 7.40 0.67 -6.19
C LEU A 104 6.90 -0.32 -7.24
N GLY A 105 5.61 -0.62 -7.22
CA GLY A 105 4.99 -1.25 -8.37
C GLY A 105 4.65 -0.21 -9.43
N ARG A 106 4.89 -0.51 -10.70
CA ARG A 106 4.62 0.37 -11.84
C ARG A 106 3.52 -0.21 -12.72
N LEU A 107 2.55 0.62 -13.06
CA LEU A 107 1.45 0.33 -13.98
C LEU A 107 1.78 0.75 -15.42
N PRO A 108 1.06 0.22 -16.44
CA PRO A 108 1.33 0.50 -17.86
C PRO A 108 1.20 1.98 -18.23
N ASP A 109 0.34 2.72 -17.54
CA ASP A 109 0.13 4.16 -17.75
C ASP A 109 1.18 5.05 -17.06
N GLY A 110 2.20 4.43 -16.44
CA GLY A 110 3.29 5.11 -15.75
C GLY A 110 2.97 5.52 -14.33
N ARG A 111 1.78 5.23 -13.79
CA ARG A 111 1.49 5.38 -12.36
C ARG A 111 2.22 4.34 -11.53
N TYR A 112 2.43 4.68 -10.27
CA TYR A 112 3.05 3.81 -9.28
C TYR A 112 2.08 3.46 -8.16
N PHE A 113 2.32 2.32 -7.52
CA PHE A 113 1.68 1.96 -6.26
C PHE A 113 2.73 1.57 -5.21
N THR A 114 2.39 1.80 -3.95
CA THR A 114 3.29 1.59 -2.81
C THR A 114 3.02 0.30 -2.06
N PHE A 115 1.76 -0.14 -2.05
CA PHE A 115 1.35 -1.30 -1.26
C PHE A 115 1.05 -2.52 -2.12
N ALA A 116 0.00 -2.50 -2.92
CA ALA A 116 -0.37 -3.60 -3.79
C ALA A 116 -1.33 -3.18 -4.92
N ALA A 117 -1.30 -3.95 -6.02
CA ALA A 117 -2.31 -3.92 -7.05
C ALA A 117 -2.93 -5.31 -7.26
N GLY A 118 -4.22 -5.41 -7.54
CA GLY A 118 -4.86 -6.71 -7.67
C GLY A 118 -6.30 -6.71 -8.14
N VAL A 119 -6.87 -7.92 -8.19
CA VAL A 119 -8.24 -8.21 -8.64
C VAL A 119 -8.98 -9.07 -7.62
N GLY A 120 -10.29 -9.00 -7.60
CA GLY A 120 -11.16 -9.84 -6.76
C GLY A 120 -11.87 -9.04 -5.67
N VAL A 121 -11.96 -9.60 -4.46
CA VAL A 121 -12.67 -8.97 -3.33
C VAL A 121 -12.14 -7.59 -2.97
N ASP A 122 -10.91 -7.32 -3.31
CA ASP A 122 -10.24 -6.04 -3.16
C ASP A 122 -10.98 -4.93 -3.94
N VAL A 123 -11.29 -5.21 -5.20
CA VAL A 123 -12.06 -4.32 -6.07
C VAL A 123 -13.50 -4.14 -5.56
N ALA A 124 -14.15 -5.22 -5.14
CA ALA A 124 -15.51 -5.16 -4.60
C ALA A 124 -15.59 -4.27 -3.35
N MET A 125 -14.53 -4.23 -2.54
CA MET A 125 -14.43 -3.32 -1.41
C MET A 125 -14.29 -1.86 -1.83
N VAL A 126 -13.47 -1.58 -2.84
CA VAL A 126 -13.28 -0.22 -3.36
C VAL A 126 -14.59 0.31 -3.95
N GLN A 127 -15.29 -0.50 -4.73
CA GLN A 127 -16.59 -0.13 -5.33
C GLN A 127 -17.72 0.02 -4.29
N GLY A 128 -17.70 -0.79 -3.23
CA GLY A 128 -18.74 -0.78 -2.18
C GLY A 128 -18.62 0.36 -1.16
N THR A 129 -17.51 1.09 -1.12
CA THR A 129 -17.29 2.19 -0.17
C THR A 129 -18.02 3.49 -0.50
N SER A 130 -18.80 3.55 -1.58
CA SER A 130 -19.67 4.69 -1.91
C SER A 130 -20.90 4.84 -0.99
N ILE A 131 -21.18 3.88 -0.11
CA ILE A 131 -22.33 3.95 0.81
C ILE A 131 -21.83 4.07 2.26
N GLY A 132 -21.74 5.33 2.73
CA GLY A 132 -21.89 5.66 4.13
C GLY A 132 -20.89 5.09 5.13
N GLY A 133 -19.73 5.70 5.28
CA GLY A 133 -19.20 5.97 6.62
C GLY A 133 -18.56 4.85 7.44
N LYS A 134 -18.29 3.65 6.92
CA LYS A 134 -17.67 2.57 7.72
C LYS A 134 -16.37 2.00 7.12
N ARG A 135 -15.42 2.86 6.86
CA ARG A 135 -14.01 2.47 6.58
C ARG A 135 -13.28 1.82 7.76
N TYR A 136 -14.00 1.60 8.88
CA TYR A 136 -13.41 1.17 10.16
C TYR A 136 -13.24 -0.34 10.35
N LEU A 137 -13.75 -1.17 9.44
CA LEU A 137 -13.72 -2.62 9.63
C LEU A 137 -12.53 -3.31 8.91
N GLY A 138 -11.68 -2.58 8.20
CA GLY A 138 -10.42 -3.07 7.63
C GLY A 138 -10.48 -4.55 7.22
N MET A 139 -9.72 -5.38 7.91
CA MET A 139 -9.59 -6.80 7.66
C MET A 139 -10.87 -7.63 7.82
N VAL A 140 -11.78 -7.21 8.74
CA VAL A 140 -13.08 -7.88 8.91
C VAL A 140 -13.95 -7.69 7.67
N SER A 141 -13.87 -6.51 7.03
CA SER A 141 -14.55 -6.26 5.76
C SER A 141 -14.00 -7.14 4.63
N TYR A 142 -12.68 -7.36 4.58
CA TYR A 142 -12.08 -8.30 3.63
C TYR A 142 -12.60 -9.72 3.85
N ALA A 143 -12.58 -10.20 5.08
CA ALA A 143 -13.10 -11.53 5.43
C ALA A 143 -14.59 -11.66 5.09
N MET A 144 -15.41 -10.65 5.36
CA MET A 144 -16.84 -10.65 5.03
C MET A 144 -17.07 -10.66 3.51
N THR A 145 -16.32 -9.84 2.75
CA THR A 145 -16.47 -9.79 1.29
C THR A 145 -15.98 -11.08 0.64
N ALA A 146 -14.83 -11.62 1.10
CA ALA A 146 -14.33 -12.90 0.67
C ALA A 146 -15.30 -14.06 1.00
N THR A 147 -15.92 -14.02 2.17
CA THR A 147 -16.95 -14.98 2.56
C THR A 147 -18.16 -14.89 1.65
N ARG A 148 -18.62 -13.69 1.31
CA ARG A 148 -19.73 -13.51 0.34
C ARG A 148 -19.35 -14.02 -1.05
N ALA A 149 -18.16 -13.70 -1.53
CA ALA A 149 -17.69 -14.20 -2.82
C ALA A 149 -17.61 -15.73 -2.85
N ALA A 150 -17.10 -16.35 -1.79
CA ALA A 150 -17.06 -17.80 -1.65
C ALA A 150 -18.48 -18.44 -1.58
N PHE A 151 -19.45 -17.76 -0.95
CA PHE A 151 -20.85 -18.21 -0.95
C PHE A 151 -21.53 -18.09 -2.30
N ARG A 152 -21.23 -17.02 -3.06
CA ARG A 152 -21.84 -16.77 -4.38
C ARG A 152 -21.13 -17.52 -5.50
N GLY A 153 -19.95 -18.07 -5.23
CA GLY A 153 -19.10 -18.67 -6.25
C GLY A 153 -18.44 -17.62 -7.17
N ASP A 154 -18.38 -16.37 -6.73
CA ASP A 154 -17.80 -15.24 -7.46
C ASP A 154 -16.25 -15.34 -7.44
N MET A 155 -15.74 -16.41 -8.02
CA MET A 155 -14.30 -16.64 -8.16
C MET A 155 -13.84 -16.28 -9.56
N ILE A 156 -12.64 -15.76 -9.66
CA ILE A 156 -12.03 -15.33 -10.91
C ILE A 156 -11.04 -16.40 -11.37
N ASN A 157 -11.22 -16.90 -12.61
CA ASN A 157 -10.19 -17.67 -13.29
C ASN A 157 -9.15 -16.69 -13.81
N ILE A 158 -7.95 -16.72 -13.21
CA ILE A 158 -6.86 -15.83 -13.56
C ILE A 158 -5.64 -16.61 -14.05
N THR A 159 -4.99 -16.07 -15.03
CA THR A 159 -3.65 -16.47 -15.43
C THR A 159 -2.72 -15.30 -15.17
N VAL A 160 -1.71 -15.51 -14.34
CA VAL A 160 -0.68 -14.51 -14.10
C VAL A 160 0.62 -15.03 -14.69
N ASP A 161 1.14 -14.34 -15.70
CA ASP A 161 2.50 -14.58 -16.15
C ASP A 161 3.46 -13.86 -15.20
N VAL A 162 4.37 -14.61 -14.59
CA VAL A 162 5.40 -14.10 -13.68
C VAL A 162 6.76 -14.36 -14.33
N ASP A 163 7.40 -13.31 -14.81
CA ASP A 163 8.70 -13.37 -15.49
C ASP A 163 8.75 -14.44 -16.62
N GLY A 164 7.68 -14.50 -17.44
CA GLY A 164 7.55 -15.47 -18.55
C GLY A 164 7.03 -16.85 -18.12
N LYS A 165 6.65 -17.05 -16.85
CA LYS A 165 6.14 -18.34 -16.34
C LYS A 165 4.65 -18.17 -15.95
N PRO A 166 3.72 -18.86 -16.64
CA PRO A 166 2.30 -18.73 -16.33
C PRO A 166 1.92 -19.50 -15.06
N VAL A 167 1.23 -18.81 -14.16
CA VAL A 167 0.57 -19.35 -12.97
C VAL A 167 -0.93 -19.23 -13.17
N LYS A 168 -1.65 -20.35 -13.17
CA LYS A 168 -3.11 -20.40 -13.33
C LYS A 168 -3.78 -20.73 -12.01
N ALA A 169 -4.79 -19.96 -11.65
CA ALA A 169 -5.52 -20.18 -10.40
C ALA A 169 -6.98 -19.71 -10.52
N ARG A 170 -7.84 -20.32 -9.70
CA ARG A 170 -9.19 -19.83 -9.45
C ARG A 170 -9.21 -19.16 -8.09
N VAL A 171 -9.31 -17.85 -8.07
CA VAL A 171 -9.04 -17.03 -6.90
C VAL A 171 -10.27 -16.24 -6.43
N VAL A 172 -10.33 -15.97 -5.15
CA VAL A 172 -11.17 -14.92 -4.56
C VAL A 172 -10.42 -13.57 -4.59
N LEU A 173 -9.08 -13.63 -4.47
CA LEU A 173 -8.23 -12.46 -4.50
C LEU A 173 -6.87 -12.84 -5.11
N ALA A 174 -6.42 -12.06 -6.09
CA ALA A 174 -5.04 -12.08 -6.58
C ALA A 174 -4.47 -10.68 -6.47
N MET A 175 -3.32 -10.53 -5.82
CA MET A 175 -2.65 -9.24 -5.71
C MET A 175 -1.14 -9.40 -5.94
N VAL A 176 -0.56 -8.39 -6.58
CA VAL A 176 0.88 -8.18 -6.70
C VAL A 176 1.25 -7.14 -5.65
N ALA A 177 1.98 -7.57 -4.64
CA ALA A 177 2.28 -6.79 -3.45
C ALA A 177 3.73 -6.31 -3.45
N ASN A 178 3.92 -5.06 -3.07
CA ASN A 178 5.23 -4.44 -2.82
C ASN A 178 5.53 -4.37 -1.31
N ALA A 179 4.49 -4.27 -0.47
CA ALA A 179 4.65 -4.25 0.98
C ALA A 179 3.69 -5.23 1.63
N GLY A 180 4.20 -6.07 2.51
CA GLY A 180 3.45 -7.18 3.12
C GLY A 180 2.86 -6.91 4.49
N SER A 181 3.32 -5.86 5.16
CA SER A 181 2.97 -5.61 6.55
C SER A 181 1.83 -4.60 6.69
N ILE A 182 0.79 -4.95 7.43
CA ILE A 182 -0.34 -4.09 7.73
C ILE A 182 -0.50 -3.97 9.25
N LEU A 183 -1.16 -2.89 9.71
CA LEU A 183 -1.46 -2.63 11.13
C LEU A 183 -0.21 -2.63 12.03
N GLY A 184 0.85 -1.96 11.59
CA GLY A 184 2.08 -1.85 12.39
C GLY A 184 2.83 -3.19 12.52
N GLY A 185 2.74 -4.03 11.49
CA GLY A 185 3.42 -5.31 11.47
C GLY A 185 2.67 -6.46 12.14
N ARG A 186 1.46 -6.23 12.64
CA ARG A 186 0.66 -7.28 13.29
C ARG A 186 0.07 -8.28 12.32
N PHE A 187 -0.10 -7.89 11.07
CA PHE A 187 -0.67 -8.70 10.02
C PHE A 187 0.24 -8.71 8.80
N SER A 188 0.38 -9.87 8.15
CA SER A 188 1.15 -10.00 6.91
C SER A 188 0.29 -10.65 5.83
N ILE A 189 0.39 -10.12 4.60
CA ILE A 189 -0.34 -10.65 3.44
C ILE A 189 0.42 -11.75 2.71
N GLY A 190 1.67 -12.00 3.06
CA GLY A 190 2.49 -13.03 2.44
C GLY A 190 3.80 -13.26 3.20
N PRO A 191 4.55 -14.31 2.85
CA PRO A 191 5.85 -14.59 3.45
C PRO A 191 6.89 -13.61 2.93
N ASN A 192 7.56 -12.90 3.84
CA ASN A 192 8.72 -12.04 3.51
C ASN A 192 8.51 -10.99 2.40
N VAL A 193 7.27 -10.49 2.21
CA VAL A 193 7.02 -9.39 1.28
C VAL A 193 7.72 -8.13 1.78
N LYS A 194 8.71 -7.64 1.04
CA LYS A 194 9.58 -6.51 1.41
C LYS A 194 9.59 -5.46 0.32
N PRO A 195 9.52 -4.17 0.66
CA PRO A 195 9.50 -3.11 -0.33
C PRO A 195 10.90 -2.63 -0.78
N ASP A 196 11.96 -3.37 -0.48
CA ASP A 196 13.35 -2.94 -0.69
C ASP A 196 14.27 -4.06 -1.21
N ASP A 197 13.72 -5.12 -1.81
CA ASP A 197 14.50 -6.27 -2.30
C ASP A 197 14.54 -6.40 -3.83
N GLY A 198 13.95 -5.45 -4.57
CA GLY A 198 13.94 -5.38 -6.03
C GLY A 198 12.96 -6.33 -6.71
N GLU A 199 11.99 -6.87 -5.96
CA GLU A 199 10.97 -7.79 -6.44
C GLU A 199 9.60 -7.42 -5.89
N LEU A 200 8.55 -7.97 -6.50
CA LEU A 200 7.17 -7.93 -6.00
C LEU A 200 6.70 -9.36 -5.73
N ASP A 201 5.69 -9.50 -4.89
CA ASP A 201 5.15 -10.79 -4.52
C ASP A 201 3.70 -10.96 -5.02
N LEU A 202 3.47 -11.93 -5.92
CA LEU A 202 2.13 -12.37 -6.27
C LEU A 202 1.57 -13.19 -5.11
N CYS A 203 0.45 -12.73 -4.56
CA CYS A 203 -0.29 -13.40 -3.50
C CYS A 203 -1.65 -13.85 -4.06
N LEU A 204 -1.86 -15.16 -4.16
CA LEU A 204 -3.10 -15.78 -4.61
C LEU A 204 -3.84 -16.40 -3.43
N TYR A 205 -5.13 -16.07 -3.28
CA TYR A 205 -6.00 -16.63 -2.24
C TYR A 205 -7.17 -17.36 -2.90
N MET A 206 -7.29 -18.65 -2.62
CA MET A 206 -8.14 -19.59 -3.34
C MET A 206 -9.18 -20.31 -2.44
N PRO A 207 -9.74 -19.69 -1.39
CA PRO A 207 -10.77 -20.35 -0.60
C PRO A 207 -12.04 -20.51 -1.43
N GLN A 208 -12.57 -21.73 -1.48
CA GLN A 208 -13.79 -22.05 -2.23
C GLN A 208 -15.04 -22.12 -1.33
N ARG A 209 -14.83 -22.19 -0.02
CA ARG A 209 -15.89 -22.32 0.99
C ARG A 209 -15.71 -21.30 2.09
N PRO A 210 -16.78 -20.81 2.72
CA PRO A 210 -16.70 -19.83 3.81
C PRO A 210 -15.75 -20.23 4.95
N ARG A 211 -15.76 -21.49 5.36
CA ARG A 211 -14.85 -22.01 6.38
C ARG A 211 -13.37 -21.89 6.01
N GLU A 212 -13.05 -21.96 4.71
CA GLU A 212 -11.71 -21.83 4.19
C GLU A 212 -11.25 -20.36 4.21
N VAL A 213 -12.18 -19.40 4.02
CA VAL A 213 -11.89 -17.97 4.21
C VAL A 213 -11.43 -17.71 5.64
N PHE A 214 -12.12 -18.30 6.63
CA PHE A 214 -11.70 -18.18 8.03
C PHE A 214 -10.34 -18.84 8.28
N ALA A 215 -10.07 -20.00 7.65
CA ALA A 215 -8.78 -20.66 7.77
C ALA A 215 -7.64 -19.79 7.21
N VAL A 216 -7.82 -19.22 6.00
CA VAL A 216 -6.88 -18.29 5.39
C VAL A 216 -6.68 -17.07 6.30
N PHE A 217 -7.76 -16.42 6.73
CA PHE A 217 -7.68 -15.26 7.63
C PHE A 217 -6.88 -15.57 8.90
N TRP A 218 -7.12 -16.75 9.51
CA TRP A 218 -6.42 -17.15 10.74
C TRP A 218 -4.93 -17.41 10.51
N LYS A 219 -4.58 -18.01 9.36
CA LYS A 219 -3.19 -18.21 8.96
C LYS A 219 -2.47 -16.88 8.75
N LEU A 220 -3.09 -15.94 8.03
CA LEU A 220 -2.52 -14.60 7.81
C LEU A 220 -2.31 -13.85 9.14
N LEU A 221 -3.25 -13.96 10.07
CA LEU A 221 -3.13 -13.36 11.41
C LEU A 221 -1.98 -13.96 12.22
N ARG A 222 -1.79 -15.28 12.13
CA ARG A 222 -0.68 -16.00 12.78
C ARG A 222 0.63 -15.95 12.04
N ARG A 223 0.64 -15.36 10.82
CA ARG A 223 1.77 -15.39 9.88
C ARG A 223 2.23 -16.83 9.58
N ASP A 224 1.28 -17.73 9.50
CA ASP A 224 1.51 -19.12 9.10
C ASP A 224 1.42 -19.22 7.57
N PHE A 225 2.55 -19.20 6.91
CA PHE A 225 2.70 -19.33 5.47
C PHE A 225 3.22 -20.72 5.07
N THR A 226 3.01 -21.72 5.90
CA THR A 226 3.24 -23.11 5.51
C THR A 226 2.48 -23.44 4.23
N PRO A 227 3.05 -24.21 3.30
CA PRO A 227 2.43 -24.56 2.04
C PRO A 227 0.98 -25.04 2.23
N ASP A 228 0.05 -24.43 1.52
CA ASP A 228 -1.39 -24.65 1.66
C ASP A 228 -2.08 -24.47 0.30
N PRO A 229 -2.99 -25.40 -0.10
CA PRO A 229 -3.71 -25.27 -1.38
C PRO A 229 -4.62 -24.04 -1.47
N LEU A 230 -4.90 -23.36 -0.35
CA LEU A 230 -5.73 -22.16 -0.30
C LEU A 230 -4.96 -20.86 -0.53
N MET A 231 -3.60 -20.93 -0.53
CA MET A 231 -2.73 -19.78 -0.71
C MET A 231 -1.51 -20.15 -1.53
N GLN A 232 -1.15 -19.30 -2.49
CA GLN A 232 0.08 -19.46 -3.26
C GLN A 232 0.80 -18.11 -3.35
N PHE A 233 2.12 -18.15 -3.25
CA PHE A 233 2.99 -16.96 -3.31
C PHE A 233 4.07 -17.20 -4.35
N VAL A 234 4.29 -16.21 -5.22
CA VAL A 234 5.31 -16.28 -6.28
C VAL A 234 5.99 -14.92 -6.38
N ARG A 235 7.30 -14.88 -6.29
CA ARG A 235 8.10 -13.66 -6.47
C ARG A 235 8.47 -13.45 -7.92
N GLY A 236 8.60 -12.18 -8.30
CA GLY A 236 9.02 -11.81 -9.64
C GLY A 236 9.17 -10.30 -9.82
N ARG A 237 9.55 -9.94 -11.04
CA ARG A 237 9.77 -8.53 -11.41
C ARG A 237 8.74 -8.01 -12.41
N SER A 238 8.13 -8.92 -13.15
CA SER A 238 7.12 -8.61 -14.16
C SER A 238 5.93 -9.54 -14.01
N PHE A 239 4.74 -8.98 -14.03
CA PHE A 239 3.47 -9.70 -13.86
C PHE A 239 2.49 -9.26 -14.93
N ARG A 240 1.87 -10.22 -15.61
CA ARG A 240 0.75 -9.95 -16.50
C ARG A 240 -0.48 -10.70 -16.01
N LEU A 241 -1.40 -9.97 -15.43
CA LEU A 241 -2.68 -10.49 -14.94
C LEU A 241 -3.66 -10.57 -16.12
N ALA A 242 -4.20 -11.75 -16.40
CA ALA A 242 -5.19 -11.97 -17.44
C ALA A 242 -6.34 -12.85 -16.92
N SER A 243 -7.57 -12.55 -17.29
CA SER A 243 -8.80 -13.29 -16.96
C SER A 243 -9.61 -13.56 -18.20
N GLU A 244 -10.54 -14.53 -18.15
CA GLU A 244 -11.41 -14.89 -19.29
C GLU A 244 -12.28 -13.72 -19.75
N ALA A 245 -12.85 -12.98 -18.81
CA ALA A 245 -13.53 -11.71 -19.04
C ALA A 245 -12.76 -10.59 -18.34
N PRO A 246 -12.76 -9.36 -18.89
CA PRO A 246 -12.14 -8.22 -18.23
C PRO A 246 -12.70 -8.05 -16.81
N VAL A 247 -11.81 -7.93 -15.83
CA VAL A 247 -12.17 -7.63 -14.43
C VAL A 247 -11.40 -6.39 -13.98
N PRO A 248 -12.05 -5.51 -13.19
CA PRO A 248 -11.37 -4.33 -12.69
C PRO A 248 -10.15 -4.67 -11.86
N VAL A 249 -9.09 -3.87 -12.03
CA VAL A 249 -7.85 -3.91 -11.25
C VAL A 249 -7.82 -2.67 -10.36
N GLN A 250 -7.51 -2.87 -9.09
CA GLN A 250 -7.24 -1.77 -8.17
C GLN A 250 -5.75 -1.69 -7.84
N ALA A 251 -5.25 -0.49 -7.47
CA ALA A 251 -3.94 -0.28 -6.89
C ALA A 251 -4.05 0.75 -5.75
N ASP A 252 -3.51 0.43 -4.58
CA ASP A 252 -3.53 1.25 -3.36
C ASP A 252 -4.93 1.80 -2.99
N GLY A 253 -6.00 1.11 -3.42
CA GLY A 253 -7.39 1.45 -3.13
C GLY A 253 -8.11 2.26 -4.22
N ASP A 254 -7.49 2.51 -5.36
CA ASP A 254 -8.11 3.16 -6.52
C ASP A 254 -8.25 2.17 -7.69
N ILE A 255 -9.36 2.25 -8.45
CA ILE A 255 -9.51 1.49 -9.70
C ILE A 255 -8.58 2.09 -10.75
N VAL A 256 -7.69 1.26 -11.29
CA VAL A 256 -6.63 1.70 -12.22
C VAL A 256 -6.84 1.21 -13.65
N GLY A 257 -7.77 0.33 -13.88
CA GLY A 257 -8.09 -0.25 -15.19
C GLY A 257 -8.71 -1.63 -15.05
N GLU A 258 -8.56 -2.45 -16.07
CA GLU A 258 -9.08 -3.82 -16.13
C GLU A 258 -8.00 -4.78 -16.65
N THR A 259 -8.22 -6.08 -16.43
CA THR A 259 -7.38 -7.12 -17.08
C THR A 259 -7.62 -7.14 -18.59
N PRO A 260 -6.60 -7.44 -19.42
CA PRO A 260 -5.23 -7.78 -19.00
C PRO A 260 -4.43 -6.56 -18.52
N MET A 261 -3.71 -6.72 -17.42
CA MET A 261 -2.91 -5.67 -16.79
C MET A 261 -1.46 -6.12 -16.61
N GLU A 262 -0.53 -5.29 -17.04
CA GLU A 262 0.89 -5.50 -16.80
C GLU A 262 1.34 -4.69 -15.59
N ILE A 263 2.15 -5.32 -14.73
CA ILE A 263 2.72 -4.72 -13.54
C ILE A 263 4.19 -5.05 -13.50
N THR A 264 5.04 -4.07 -13.27
CA THR A 264 6.49 -4.29 -13.15
C THR A 264 7.00 -3.67 -11.86
N VAL A 265 8.08 -4.19 -11.31
CA VAL A 265 8.80 -3.52 -10.24
C VAL A 265 9.55 -2.33 -10.80
N ALA A 266 9.55 -1.22 -10.05
CA ALA A 266 10.44 -0.08 -10.22
C ALA A 266 11.40 -0.07 -9.02
N PRO A 267 12.60 -0.66 -9.15
CA PRO A 267 13.51 -0.81 -8.03
C PRO A 267 14.00 0.55 -7.53
N LYS A 268 14.07 0.70 -6.22
CA LYS A 268 14.59 1.91 -5.55
C LYS A 268 13.97 3.21 -6.05
N ALA A 269 12.69 3.15 -6.40
CA ALA A 269 12.00 4.27 -7.05
C ALA A 269 11.63 5.40 -6.09
N ALA A 270 11.48 5.15 -4.79
CA ALA A 270 11.13 6.17 -3.81
C ALA A 270 12.07 6.17 -2.62
N GLU A 271 12.42 7.37 -2.15
CA GLU A 271 13.10 7.54 -0.87
C GLU A 271 12.11 7.99 0.20
N PHE A 272 12.17 7.38 1.38
CA PHE A 272 11.35 7.76 2.52
C PHE A 272 12.19 8.14 3.71
N LEU A 273 11.72 9.12 4.48
CA LEU A 273 12.16 9.33 5.84
C LEU A 273 11.47 8.29 6.73
N VAL A 274 12.24 7.53 7.49
CA VAL A 274 11.70 6.52 8.41
C VAL A 274 12.23 6.78 9.83
N PRO A 275 11.42 6.53 10.87
CA PRO A 275 11.87 6.67 12.24
C PRO A 275 13.06 5.75 12.57
N ASN A 276 14.07 6.25 13.27
CA ASN A 276 15.16 5.42 13.78
C ASN A 276 14.64 4.34 14.72
N LEU A 277 14.96 3.08 14.46
CA LEU A 277 14.55 1.94 15.32
C LEU A 277 15.12 2.03 16.75
N SER A 278 16.28 2.64 16.91
CA SER A 278 16.89 2.87 18.22
C SER A 278 16.09 3.82 19.12
N SER A 279 15.31 4.73 18.57
CA SER A 279 14.43 5.63 19.34
C SER A 279 13.21 4.93 19.94
N ARG A 280 12.82 3.75 19.43
CA ARG A 280 11.70 2.95 19.99
C ARG A 280 12.02 2.29 21.33
N LEU A 281 13.32 2.12 21.68
CA LEU A 281 13.73 1.50 22.94
C LEU A 281 13.80 2.49 24.12
N ILE A 282 13.70 3.81 23.85
CA ILE A 282 13.83 4.85 24.88
C ILE A 282 12.48 5.36 25.39
N THR A 283 11.40 5.20 24.63
CA THR A 283 10.04 5.56 25.06
C THR A 283 9.24 4.30 25.36
N GLY A 284 9.56 3.64 26.44
CA GLY A 284 8.73 2.58 27.01
C GLY A 284 7.41 3.17 27.50
N ASN A 285 6.37 3.00 26.69
CA ASN A 285 4.97 2.88 27.14
C ASN A 285 4.17 2.37 25.95
N TRP A 286 3.82 1.11 26.04
CA TRP A 286 3.00 0.34 25.09
C TRP A 286 1.52 0.46 25.44
#